data_bd2233ee4c43ee75d260d4c240fb907d
#
_entry.id   bd2233ee4c43ee75d260d4c240fb907d
#
_cell.length_a   1.000
_cell.length_b   1.000
_cell.length_c   1.000
_cell.angle_alpha   90.00
_cell.angle_beta   90.00
_cell.angle_gamma   90.00
#
_symmetry.space_group_name_H-M   'P 1'
#
loop_
_entity.id
_entity.type
_entity.pdbx_description
1 polymer ?
#
loop_
_entity_poly.entity_id
_entity_poly.type
_entity_poly.pdbx_seq_one_letter_code
_entity_poly.pdbx_strand_id
1 'polypeptide(L)'
;MNISIFGLGYVGCVGAACCAKLGHKVIGVDVNENKVRLMNEGKPTIIEEGIAELCKEAHDKGLMSATTVAAEAVAQTEVSFIVVGTPSSKEGHLNLNYIYTVAGRIGKALEKKFAGENAPKNMHLIAIRSTVLPGTNQKVGEIIEQESGLKRGIHFTVVSNPEFLREGTSVEDYFNPPLTLIGTDSEYAEQVFREMYKDIHAEFICTDIKVAEMMKYVNNTYHALKIVFGNEVGNICKGLDIDSHKVMEIFCKDKQLNISPYYFKSEERRVGKECR
;
A
#
# COMPACT_ATOMS: atom_id res chain seq x y z
N MET A 1 15.28 4.28 9.70
CA MET A 1 14.66 3.03 10.17
C MET A 1 15.10 1.88 9.30
N ASN A 2 15.01 0.63 9.80
CA ASN A 2 15.22 -0.56 9.00
C ASN A 2 13.87 -1.18 8.65
N ILE A 3 13.64 -1.40 7.35
CA ILE A 3 12.33 -1.77 6.81
C ILE A 3 12.48 -3.03 5.97
N SER A 4 11.59 -4.01 6.13
CA SER A 4 11.47 -5.12 5.19
C SER A 4 10.22 -4.95 4.31
N ILE A 5 10.33 -5.28 3.03
CA ILE A 5 9.23 -5.17 2.06
C ILE A 5 8.99 -6.52 1.43
N PHE A 6 7.86 -7.13 1.75
CA PHE A 6 7.45 -8.45 1.26
C PHE A 6 6.64 -8.33 -0.03
N GLY A 7 7.26 -8.74 -1.12
CA GLY A 7 6.77 -8.60 -2.49
C GLY A 7 7.51 -7.51 -3.25
N LEU A 8 8.30 -7.89 -4.26
CA LEU A 8 9.06 -7.00 -5.13
C LEU A 8 8.38 -6.88 -6.51
N GLY A 9 7.04 -6.75 -6.49
CA GLY A 9 6.26 -6.32 -7.63
C GLY A 9 6.32 -4.80 -7.81
N TYR A 10 5.34 -4.24 -8.54
CA TYR A 10 5.30 -2.82 -8.87
C TYR A 10 5.37 -1.94 -7.62
N VAL A 11 4.39 -2.04 -6.72
CA VAL A 11 4.31 -1.21 -5.50
C VAL A 11 5.49 -1.48 -4.56
N GLY A 12 5.97 -2.74 -4.48
CA GLY A 12 7.09 -3.09 -3.61
C GLY A 12 8.43 -2.56 -4.10
N CYS A 13 8.68 -2.57 -5.41
CA CYS A 13 9.90 -2.00 -5.99
C CYS A 13 9.95 -0.48 -5.81
N VAL A 14 8.84 0.22 -6.13
CA VAL A 14 8.73 1.67 -5.92
C VAL A 14 8.90 2.01 -4.44
N GLY A 15 8.17 1.30 -3.55
CA GLY A 15 8.25 1.51 -2.11
C GLY A 15 9.67 1.32 -1.57
N ALA A 16 10.38 0.28 -2.03
CA ALA A 16 11.76 0.01 -1.60
C ALA A 16 12.73 1.14 -1.99
N ALA A 17 12.69 1.55 -3.26
CA ALA A 17 13.56 2.61 -3.76
C ALA A 17 13.25 3.98 -3.12
N CYS A 18 11.96 4.33 -2.99
CA CYS A 18 11.56 5.60 -2.38
C CYS A 18 11.83 5.65 -0.87
N CYS A 19 11.59 4.56 -0.11
CA CYS A 19 11.99 4.47 1.29
C CYS A 19 13.52 4.62 1.45
N ALA A 20 14.32 3.99 0.59
CA ALA A 20 15.76 4.14 0.62
C ALA A 20 16.20 5.58 0.29
N LYS A 21 15.53 6.26 -0.63
CA LYS A 21 15.76 7.68 -0.94
C LYS A 21 15.50 8.59 0.27
N LEU A 22 14.52 8.25 1.11
CA LEU A 22 14.25 8.93 2.40
C LEU A 22 15.26 8.56 3.51
N GLY A 23 16.31 7.79 3.19
CA GLY A 23 17.36 7.41 4.14
C GLY A 23 17.05 6.19 5.01
N HIS A 24 16.02 5.44 4.71
CA HIS A 24 15.72 4.18 5.38
C HIS A 24 16.56 3.04 4.79
N LYS A 25 16.97 2.08 5.63
CA LYS A 25 17.58 0.84 5.17
C LYS A 25 16.50 -0.17 4.83
N VAL A 26 16.47 -0.66 3.59
CA VAL A 26 15.41 -1.51 3.07
C VAL A 26 15.92 -2.89 2.70
N ILE A 27 15.21 -3.93 3.15
CA ILE A 27 15.44 -5.32 2.75
C ILE A 27 14.20 -5.83 2.04
N GLY A 28 14.30 -5.99 0.71
CA GLY A 28 13.24 -6.59 -0.09
C GLY A 28 13.16 -8.10 0.13
N VAL A 29 11.95 -8.65 0.17
CA VAL A 29 11.72 -10.10 0.29
C VAL A 29 10.79 -10.56 -0.83
N ASP A 30 11.28 -11.45 -1.68
CA ASP A 30 10.45 -12.04 -2.74
C ASP A 30 10.83 -13.52 -2.93
N VAL A 31 9.87 -14.33 -3.34
CA VAL A 31 10.11 -15.75 -3.68
C VAL A 31 10.79 -15.93 -5.04
N ASN A 32 10.78 -14.90 -5.87
CA ASN A 32 11.40 -14.89 -7.19
C ASN A 32 12.87 -14.46 -7.07
N GLU A 33 13.77 -15.44 -7.18
CA GLU A 33 15.23 -15.22 -7.09
C GLU A 33 15.74 -14.19 -8.10
N ASN A 34 15.13 -14.10 -9.29
CA ASN A 34 15.54 -13.12 -10.29
C ASN A 34 15.26 -11.68 -9.83
N LYS A 35 14.11 -11.44 -9.18
CA LYS A 35 13.82 -10.12 -8.60
C LYS A 35 14.78 -9.77 -7.46
N VAL A 36 15.08 -10.74 -6.60
CA VAL A 36 16.05 -10.59 -5.51
C VAL A 36 17.42 -10.25 -6.08
N ARG A 37 17.87 -10.95 -7.12
CA ARG A 37 19.14 -10.68 -7.80
C ARG A 37 19.18 -9.27 -8.40
N LEU A 38 18.15 -8.85 -9.13
CA LEU A 38 18.06 -7.52 -9.72
C LEU A 38 18.19 -6.43 -8.65
N MET A 39 17.44 -6.53 -7.55
CA MET A 39 17.52 -5.56 -6.44
C MET A 39 18.92 -5.51 -5.81
N ASN A 40 19.58 -6.66 -5.65
CA ASN A 40 20.95 -6.74 -5.13
C ASN A 40 22.00 -6.23 -6.11
N GLU A 41 21.66 -6.10 -7.40
CA GLU A 41 22.50 -5.46 -8.43
C GLU A 41 22.17 -3.95 -8.59
N GLY A 42 21.30 -3.38 -7.75
CA GLY A 42 20.84 -1.99 -7.87
C GLY A 42 19.93 -1.74 -9.09
N LYS A 43 19.26 -2.79 -9.58
CA LYS A 43 18.37 -2.73 -10.74
C LYS A 43 16.90 -2.87 -10.31
N PRO A 44 15.98 -2.14 -10.94
CA PRO A 44 14.56 -2.28 -10.65
C PRO A 44 13.99 -3.61 -11.17
N THR A 45 12.90 -4.06 -10.55
CA THR A 45 12.14 -5.26 -10.99
C THR A 45 10.98 -4.92 -11.92
N ILE A 46 10.82 -3.64 -12.24
CA ILE A 46 9.74 -3.06 -13.06
C ILE A 46 10.30 -1.99 -13.99
N ILE A 47 9.48 -1.53 -14.92
CA ILE A 47 9.77 -0.38 -15.76
C ILE A 47 8.90 0.78 -15.28
N GLU A 48 9.56 1.86 -14.83
CA GLU A 48 8.92 3.09 -14.37
C GLU A 48 9.92 4.24 -14.50
N GLU A 49 9.43 5.45 -14.75
CA GLU A 49 10.27 6.63 -14.87
C GLU A 49 11.01 6.94 -13.55
N GLY A 50 12.32 7.16 -13.61
CA GLY A 50 13.16 7.51 -12.46
C GLY A 50 13.48 6.36 -11.49
N ILE A 51 12.88 5.17 -11.66
CA ILE A 51 13.08 4.06 -10.71
C ILE A 51 14.49 3.44 -10.81
N ALA A 52 15.08 3.42 -12.01
CA ALA A 52 16.40 2.81 -12.21
C ALA A 52 17.49 3.60 -11.49
N GLU A 53 17.42 4.92 -11.56
CA GLU A 53 18.34 5.84 -10.87
C GLU A 53 18.20 5.71 -9.36
N LEU A 54 16.97 5.63 -8.84
CA LEU A 54 16.70 5.46 -7.41
C LEU A 54 17.22 4.12 -6.89
N CYS A 55 16.99 3.03 -7.60
CA CYS A 55 17.49 1.70 -7.22
C CYS A 55 19.02 1.69 -7.20
N LYS A 56 19.67 2.28 -8.22
CA LYS A 56 21.11 2.37 -8.27
C LYS A 56 21.67 3.22 -7.13
N GLU A 57 21.13 4.39 -6.88
CA GLU A 57 21.53 5.28 -5.79
C GLU A 57 21.41 4.59 -4.42
N ALA A 58 20.27 3.90 -4.18
CA ALA A 58 20.00 3.17 -2.95
C ALA A 58 21.00 2.01 -2.74
N HIS A 59 21.32 1.27 -3.79
CA HIS A 59 22.30 0.19 -3.77
C HIS A 59 23.71 0.74 -3.48
N ASP A 60 24.15 1.76 -4.20
CA ASP A 60 25.50 2.35 -4.06
C ASP A 60 25.72 2.93 -2.65
N LYS A 61 24.65 3.37 -1.99
CA LYS A 61 24.66 3.82 -0.57
C LYS A 61 24.54 2.69 0.45
N GLY A 62 24.37 1.44 0.03
CA GLY A 62 24.15 0.30 0.92
C GLY A 62 22.81 0.36 1.70
N LEU A 63 21.84 1.13 1.19
CA LEU A 63 20.51 1.29 1.80
C LEU A 63 19.48 0.28 1.29
N MET A 64 19.79 -0.45 0.22
CA MET A 64 18.86 -1.41 -0.37
C MET A 64 19.53 -2.76 -0.60
N SER A 65 18.87 -3.82 -0.17
CA SER A 65 19.23 -5.22 -0.42
C SER A 65 17.98 -6.08 -0.53
N ALA A 66 18.11 -7.34 -0.94
CA ALA A 66 17.00 -8.25 -1.02
C ALA A 66 17.40 -9.69 -0.68
N THR A 67 16.44 -10.49 -0.20
CA THR A 67 16.61 -11.90 0.14
C THR A 67 15.34 -12.71 -0.17
N THR A 68 15.46 -14.02 -0.30
CA THR A 68 14.32 -14.93 -0.35
C THR A 68 13.90 -15.42 1.04
N VAL A 69 14.68 -15.10 2.08
CA VAL A 69 14.53 -15.62 3.44
C VAL A 69 13.88 -14.59 4.36
N ALA A 70 12.60 -14.77 4.65
CA ALA A 70 11.81 -13.87 5.51
C ALA A 70 12.46 -13.64 6.89
N ALA A 71 13.02 -14.69 7.50
CA ALA A 71 13.62 -14.61 8.84
C ALA A 71 14.82 -13.65 8.88
N GLU A 72 15.65 -13.61 7.84
CA GLU A 72 16.81 -12.70 7.76
C GLU A 72 16.36 -11.23 7.70
N ALA A 73 15.32 -10.95 6.92
CA ALA A 73 14.78 -9.60 6.78
C ALA A 73 14.12 -9.12 8.07
N VAL A 74 13.22 -9.92 8.67
CA VAL A 74 12.49 -9.56 9.90
C VAL A 74 13.44 -9.39 11.09
N ALA A 75 14.49 -10.20 11.19
CA ALA A 75 15.47 -10.09 12.26
C ALA A 75 16.17 -8.72 12.29
N GLN A 76 16.40 -8.11 11.12
CA GLN A 76 17.16 -6.87 10.96
C GLN A 76 16.31 -5.61 10.86
N THR A 77 14.97 -5.73 10.89
CA THR A 77 14.05 -4.61 10.61
C THR A 77 13.05 -4.40 11.72
N GLU A 78 12.54 -3.18 11.87
CA GLU A 78 11.52 -2.80 12.85
C GLU A 78 10.12 -2.78 12.25
N VAL A 79 10.05 -2.58 10.93
CA VAL A 79 8.79 -2.48 10.18
C VAL A 79 8.84 -3.45 9.00
N SER A 80 7.77 -4.22 8.81
CA SER A 80 7.58 -5.10 7.66
C SER A 80 6.36 -4.67 6.85
N PHE A 81 6.55 -4.34 5.57
CA PHE A 81 5.46 -4.07 4.65
C PHE A 81 5.04 -5.33 3.91
N ILE A 82 3.75 -5.60 3.87
CA ILE A 82 3.15 -6.64 3.02
C ILE A 82 2.64 -5.96 1.75
N VAL A 83 3.29 -6.25 0.62
CA VAL A 83 3.06 -5.59 -0.69
C VAL A 83 2.91 -6.64 -1.80
N VAL A 84 2.33 -7.76 -1.47
CA VAL A 84 2.10 -8.85 -2.43
C VAL A 84 0.81 -8.63 -3.22
N GLY A 85 0.75 -9.20 -4.42
CA GLY A 85 -0.43 -9.11 -5.28
C GLY A 85 -1.65 -9.80 -4.67
N THR A 86 -2.83 -9.24 -4.96
CA THR A 86 -4.14 -9.77 -4.55
C THR A 86 -5.02 -9.97 -5.80
N PRO A 87 -4.70 -10.98 -6.65
CA PRO A 87 -5.42 -11.19 -7.90
C PRO A 87 -6.88 -11.56 -7.64
N SER A 88 -7.76 -11.20 -8.57
CA SER A 88 -9.16 -11.65 -8.53
C SER A 88 -9.26 -13.13 -8.95
N SER A 89 -10.13 -13.88 -8.27
CA SER A 89 -10.55 -15.21 -8.70
C SER A 89 -11.42 -15.10 -9.97
N LYS A 90 -11.76 -16.24 -10.58
CA LYS A 90 -12.67 -16.28 -11.73
C LYS A 90 -14.06 -15.76 -11.41
N GLU A 91 -14.47 -15.89 -10.16
CA GLU A 91 -15.76 -15.42 -9.63
C GLU A 91 -15.71 -13.94 -9.18
N GLY A 92 -14.60 -13.25 -9.39
CA GLY A 92 -14.43 -11.84 -9.03
C GLY A 92 -14.06 -11.60 -7.56
N HIS A 93 -13.86 -12.63 -6.76
CA HIS A 93 -13.41 -12.50 -5.37
C HIS A 93 -11.91 -12.23 -5.29
N LEU A 94 -11.51 -11.42 -4.32
CA LEU A 94 -10.10 -11.13 -4.07
C LEU A 94 -9.40 -12.35 -3.45
N ASN A 95 -8.28 -12.78 -4.03
CA ASN A 95 -7.47 -13.85 -3.47
C ASN A 95 -6.42 -13.29 -2.50
N LEU A 96 -6.63 -13.51 -1.20
CA LEU A 96 -5.76 -13.04 -0.13
C LEU A 96 -4.72 -14.07 0.34
N ASN A 97 -4.63 -15.23 -0.31
CA ASN A 97 -3.74 -16.32 0.11
C ASN A 97 -2.26 -15.90 0.17
N TYR A 98 -1.81 -15.05 -0.75
CA TYR A 98 -0.43 -14.55 -0.71
C TYR A 98 -0.16 -13.70 0.54
N ILE A 99 -1.13 -12.88 0.96
CA ILE A 99 -1.02 -12.07 2.19
C ILE A 99 -0.94 -12.98 3.41
N TYR A 100 -1.82 -13.98 3.51
CA TYR A 100 -1.84 -14.92 4.63
C TYR A 100 -0.57 -15.78 4.68
N THR A 101 -0.05 -16.20 3.53
CA THR A 101 1.23 -16.91 3.45
C THR A 101 2.39 -16.05 3.96
N VAL A 102 2.44 -14.78 3.58
CA VAL A 102 3.47 -13.84 4.07
C VAL A 102 3.30 -13.59 5.57
N ALA A 103 2.06 -13.41 6.05
CA ALA A 103 1.77 -13.27 7.48
C ALA A 103 2.30 -14.45 8.30
N GLY A 104 2.08 -15.68 7.84
CA GLY A 104 2.63 -16.88 8.50
C GLY A 104 4.16 -16.90 8.50
N ARG A 105 4.81 -16.49 7.40
CA ARG A 105 6.28 -16.40 7.34
C ARG A 105 6.82 -15.33 8.29
N ILE A 106 6.16 -14.18 8.38
CA ILE A 106 6.50 -13.12 9.33
C ILE A 106 6.31 -13.62 10.76
N GLY A 107 5.21 -14.34 11.08
CA GLY A 107 4.97 -14.93 12.39
C GLY A 107 6.12 -15.82 12.84
N LYS A 108 6.52 -16.80 12.02
CA LYS A 108 7.67 -17.67 12.30
C LYS A 108 9.01 -16.93 12.44
N ALA A 109 9.17 -15.82 11.72
CA ALA A 109 10.35 -14.99 11.84
C ALA A 109 10.35 -14.19 13.15
N LEU A 110 9.19 -13.67 13.56
CA LEU A 110 9.01 -12.95 14.83
C LEU A 110 9.18 -13.85 16.04
N GLU A 111 8.71 -15.10 16.00
CA GLU A 111 8.97 -16.09 17.04
C GLU A 111 10.48 -16.15 17.36
N LYS A 112 11.31 -16.30 16.32
CA LYS A 112 12.77 -16.34 16.47
C LYS A 112 13.36 -15.02 16.94
N LYS A 113 12.84 -13.89 16.44
CA LYS A 113 13.31 -12.55 16.77
C LYS A 113 13.05 -12.19 18.24
N PHE A 114 11.94 -12.64 18.81
CA PHE A 114 11.56 -12.38 20.18
C PHE A 114 11.97 -13.50 21.15
N ALA A 115 12.60 -14.57 20.65
CA ALA A 115 13.16 -15.62 21.48
C ALA A 115 14.51 -15.19 22.10
N GLY A 116 14.64 -15.35 23.40
CA GLY A 116 15.90 -15.19 24.12
C GLY A 116 16.17 -13.80 24.71
N GLU A 117 17.37 -13.65 25.27
CA GLU A 117 17.76 -12.48 26.09
C GLU A 117 17.91 -11.16 25.28
N ASN A 118 18.09 -11.26 23.98
CA ASN A 118 18.25 -10.11 23.08
C ASN A 118 16.95 -9.71 22.37
N ALA A 119 15.78 -10.10 22.91
CA ALA A 119 14.49 -9.73 22.36
C ALA A 119 14.34 -8.20 22.25
N PRO A 120 13.77 -7.67 21.16
CA PRO A 120 13.55 -6.25 21.00
C PRO A 120 12.64 -5.69 22.12
N LYS A 121 12.95 -4.49 22.60
CA LYS A 121 12.10 -3.79 23.60
C LYS A 121 10.83 -3.23 22.97
N ASN A 122 10.89 -2.87 21.68
CA ASN A 122 9.79 -2.29 20.95
C ASN A 122 9.06 -3.33 20.12
N MET A 123 7.77 -3.10 19.91
CA MET A 123 6.96 -3.93 19.01
C MET A 123 7.49 -3.87 17.59
N HIS A 124 7.37 -4.99 16.86
CA HIS A 124 7.56 -5.03 15.43
C HIS A 124 6.27 -4.58 14.72
N LEU A 125 6.37 -3.67 13.75
CA LEU A 125 5.20 -3.16 13.02
C LEU A 125 5.03 -3.91 11.71
N ILE A 126 3.81 -4.35 11.40
CA ILE A 126 3.47 -4.98 10.13
C ILE A 126 2.46 -4.08 9.40
N ALA A 127 2.85 -3.51 8.27
CA ALA A 127 1.99 -2.64 7.48
C ALA A 127 1.46 -3.37 6.25
N ILE A 128 0.15 -3.51 6.14
CA ILE A 128 -0.50 -4.03 4.93
C ILE A 128 -0.68 -2.86 3.96
N ARG A 129 0.04 -2.93 2.84
CA ARG A 129 -0.03 -1.95 1.75
C ARG A 129 -0.76 -2.49 0.52
N SER A 130 -0.87 -3.81 0.40
CA SER A 130 -1.69 -4.46 -0.61
C SER A 130 -3.15 -4.05 -0.51
N THR A 131 -3.87 -4.03 -1.64
CA THR A 131 -5.32 -3.82 -1.65
C THR A 131 -6.02 -5.01 -1.01
N VAL A 132 -6.74 -4.77 0.07
CA VAL A 132 -7.38 -5.81 0.89
C VAL A 132 -8.81 -5.46 1.27
N LEU A 133 -9.60 -6.47 1.61
CA LEU A 133 -10.95 -6.29 2.14
C LEU A 133 -10.91 -5.87 3.62
N PRO A 134 -11.87 -5.07 4.10
CA PRO A 134 -12.02 -4.78 5.52
C PRO A 134 -12.09 -6.04 6.38
N GLY A 135 -11.26 -6.07 7.44
CA GLY A 135 -11.07 -7.24 8.31
C GLY A 135 -9.83 -8.09 7.99
N THR A 136 -9.15 -7.84 6.87
CA THR A 136 -7.90 -8.56 6.53
C THR A 136 -6.79 -8.30 7.54
N ASN A 137 -6.67 -7.06 8.04
CA ASN A 137 -5.71 -6.70 9.08
C ASN A 137 -5.88 -7.55 10.34
N GLN A 138 -7.11 -7.71 10.79
CA GLN A 138 -7.42 -8.57 11.95
C GLN A 138 -6.97 -10.01 11.66
N LYS A 139 -7.31 -10.56 10.50
CA LYS A 139 -6.96 -11.93 10.11
C LYS A 139 -5.45 -12.15 10.02
N VAL A 140 -4.72 -11.18 9.49
CA VAL A 140 -3.24 -11.19 9.47
C VAL A 140 -2.68 -11.23 10.89
N GLY A 141 -3.22 -10.41 11.80
CA GLY A 141 -2.84 -10.44 13.22
C GLY A 141 -3.05 -11.81 13.87
N GLU A 142 -4.22 -12.42 13.65
CA GLU A 142 -4.54 -13.77 14.15
C GLU A 142 -3.56 -14.84 13.63
N ILE A 143 -3.22 -14.79 12.34
CA ILE A 143 -2.25 -15.72 11.74
C ILE A 143 -0.87 -15.54 12.37
N ILE A 144 -0.43 -14.29 12.56
CA ILE A 144 0.87 -14.02 13.18
C ILE A 144 0.89 -14.51 14.62
N GLU A 145 -0.16 -14.28 15.41
CA GLU A 145 -0.28 -14.81 16.78
C GLU A 145 -0.21 -16.34 16.80
N GLN A 146 -0.94 -17.00 15.91
CA GLN A 146 -0.96 -18.46 15.80
C GLN A 146 0.41 -19.04 15.44
N GLU A 147 1.12 -18.44 14.50
CA GLU A 147 2.39 -18.95 13.99
C GLU A 147 3.59 -18.60 14.89
N SER A 148 3.47 -17.56 15.71
CA SER A 148 4.57 -17.09 16.56
C SER A 148 4.41 -17.37 18.05
N GLY A 149 3.16 -17.61 18.52
CA GLY A 149 2.85 -17.63 19.94
C GLY A 149 2.96 -16.26 20.63
N LEU A 150 3.25 -15.20 19.89
CA LEU A 150 3.38 -13.83 20.39
C LEU A 150 2.01 -13.15 20.50
N LYS A 151 1.94 -12.03 21.24
CA LYS A 151 0.68 -11.28 21.44
C LYS A 151 0.73 -9.96 20.69
N ARG A 152 -0.32 -9.70 19.89
CA ARG A 152 -0.59 -8.40 19.28
C ARG A 152 -0.73 -7.32 20.38
N GLY A 153 -0.24 -6.11 20.09
CA GLY A 153 -0.22 -4.99 21.04
C GLY A 153 0.89 -5.05 22.09
N ILE A 154 1.65 -6.17 22.17
CA ILE A 154 2.80 -6.33 23.06
C ILE A 154 4.08 -6.53 22.24
N HIS A 155 4.12 -7.52 21.38
CA HIS A 155 5.31 -7.87 20.60
C HIS A 155 5.25 -7.36 19.16
N PHE A 156 4.05 -7.24 18.63
CA PHE A 156 3.81 -6.70 17.29
C PHE A 156 2.44 -6.02 17.20
N THR A 157 2.26 -5.22 16.16
CA THR A 157 0.93 -4.76 15.73
C THR A 157 0.83 -4.75 14.22
N VAL A 158 -0.40 -4.83 13.69
CA VAL A 158 -0.69 -4.80 12.26
C VAL A 158 -1.40 -3.50 11.93
N VAL A 159 -0.88 -2.79 10.94
CA VAL A 159 -1.33 -1.47 10.49
C VAL A 159 -1.84 -1.57 9.07
N SER A 160 -2.90 -0.84 8.72
CA SER A 160 -3.31 -0.65 7.34
C SER A 160 -2.66 0.62 6.79
N ASN A 161 -1.89 0.49 5.70
CA ASN A 161 -1.23 1.63 5.03
C ASN A 161 -1.44 1.55 3.52
N PRO A 162 -2.66 1.84 3.04
CA PRO A 162 -2.93 1.81 1.61
C PRO A 162 -2.10 2.84 0.85
N GLU A 163 -1.82 2.54 -0.42
CA GLU A 163 -1.11 3.43 -1.34
C GLU A 163 -2.07 3.98 -2.41
N PHE A 164 -1.68 5.08 -3.07
CA PHE A 164 -2.44 5.75 -4.10
C PHE A 164 -1.58 6.01 -5.35
N LEU A 165 -0.63 5.11 -5.61
CA LEU A 165 0.30 5.19 -6.75
C LEU A 165 -0.42 4.90 -8.07
N ARG A 166 -0.02 5.61 -9.12
CA ARG A 166 -0.46 5.39 -10.50
C ARG A 166 0.71 4.92 -11.35
N GLU A 167 0.47 3.93 -12.19
CA GLU A 167 1.47 3.48 -13.16
C GLU A 167 1.87 4.63 -14.10
N GLY A 168 3.17 4.80 -14.32
CA GLY A 168 3.75 5.89 -15.12
C GLY A 168 4.11 7.15 -14.34
N THR A 169 3.60 7.33 -13.10
CA THR A 169 3.92 8.48 -12.23
C THR A 169 4.16 8.07 -10.78
N SER A 170 4.41 6.79 -10.52
CA SER A 170 4.42 6.25 -9.16
C SER A 170 5.53 6.79 -8.27
N VAL A 171 6.68 7.14 -8.82
CA VAL A 171 7.77 7.77 -8.07
C VAL A 171 7.35 9.18 -7.63
N GLU A 172 6.75 9.96 -8.52
CA GLU A 172 6.22 11.28 -8.19
C GLU A 172 5.07 11.18 -7.18
N ASP A 173 4.12 10.26 -7.41
CA ASP A 173 2.99 10.02 -6.51
C ASP A 173 3.44 9.58 -5.10
N TYR A 174 4.57 8.88 -4.99
CA TYR A 174 5.11 8.48 -3.69
C TYR A 174 5.57 9.68 -2.85
N PHE A 175 6.24 10.64 -3.48
CA PHE A 175 6.73 11.84 -2.79
C PHE A 175 5.68 12.95 -2.66
N ASN A 176 4.67 12.95 -3.54
CA ASN A 176 3.58 13.94 -3.57
C ASN A 176 2.20 13.24 -3.55
N PRO A 177 1.91 12.37 -2.57
CA PRO A 177 0.63 11.68 -2.52
C PRO A 177 -0.50 12.67 -2.17
N PRO A 178 -1.76 12.38 -2.55
CA PRO A 178 -2.90 13.21 -2.15
C PRO A 178 -3.10 13.25 -0.64
N LEU A 179 -2.72 12.17 0.05
CA LEU A 179 -2.70 12.03 1.50
C LEU A 179 -1.87 10.81 1.90
N THR A 180 -1.39 10.78 3.14
CA THR A 180 -0.80 9.58 3.78
C THR A 180 -1.81 9.02 4.76
N LEU A 181 -2.26 7.78 4.54
CA LEU A 181 -3.32 7.16 5.35
C LEU A 181 -2.78 5.98 6.16
N ILE A 182 -3.04 6.00 7.45
CA ILE A 182 -2.70 4.94 8.39
C ILE A 182 -3.96 4.53 9.15
N GLY A 183 -4.26 3.23 9.15
CA GLY A 183 -5.27 2.62 10.01
C GLY A 183 -4.59 1.85 11.12
N THR A 184 -4.73 2.31 12.36
CA THR A 184 -4.15 1.65 13.55
C THR A 184 -4.88 2.03 14.83
N ASP A 185 -4.86 1.15 15.81
CA ASP A 185 -5.30 1.37 17.20
C ASP A 185 -4.11 1.58 18.16
N SER A 186 -2.88 1.61 17.64
CA SER A 186 -1.65 1.73 18.40
C SER A 186 -1.03 3.13 18.26
N GLU A 187 -0.99 3.90 19.35
CA GLU A 187 -0.29 5.20 19.39
C GLU A 187 1.20 5.08 19.02
N TYR A 188 1.85 3.98 19.44
CA TYR A 188 3.23 3.73 19.08
C TYR A 188 3.40 3.58 17.57
N ALA A 189 2.51 2.79 16.92
CA ALA A 189 2.54 2.64 15.47
C ALA A 189 2.30 3.97 14.76
N GLU A 190 1.31 4.76 15.19
CA GLU A 190 1.07 6.10 14.63
C GLU A 190 2.31 6.98 14.69
N GLN A 191 2.98 7.06 15.84
CA GLN A 191 4.20 7.85 16.01
C GLN A 191 5.33 7.41 15.09
N VAL A 192 5.55 6.09 14.95
CA VAL A 192 6.57 5.54 14.05
C VAL A 192 6.27 5.88 12.60
N PHE A 193 5.01 5.77 12.16
CA PHE A 193 4.63 6.11 10.78
C PHE A 193 4.65 7.62 10.52
N ARG A 194 4.33 8.47 11.51
CA ARG A 194 4.53 9.93 11.40
C ARG A 194 5.99 10.28 11.18
N GLU A 195 6.89 9.66 11.93
CA GLU A 195 8.33 9.86 11.75
C GLU A 195 8.83 9.30 10.40
N MET A 196 8.30 8.15 9.96
CA MET A 196 8.65 7.55 8.67
C MET A 196 8.30 8.44 7.48
N TYR A 197 7.15 9.12 7.54
CA TYR A 197 6.63 9.95 6.46
C TYR A 197 6.81 11.45 6.69
N LYS A 198 7.63 11.87 7.66
CA LYS A 198 7.81 13.29 8.03
C LYS A 198 8.26 14.18 6.87
N ASP A 199 9.03 13.61 5.93
CA ASP A 199 9.55 14.32 4.76
C ASP A 199 8.61 14.22 3.53
N ILE A 200 7.43 13.62 3.70
CA ILE A 200 6.37 13.59 2.68
C ILE A 200 5.40 14.75 2.95
N HIS A 201 5.32 15.69 2.02
CA HIS A 201 4.49 16.89 2.14
C HIS A 201 3.02 16.61 1.77
N ALA A 202 2.35 15.81 2.59
CA ALA A 202 0.93 15.48 2.43
C ALA A 202 0.24 15.42 3.79
N GLU A 203 -1.08 15.60 3.79
CA GLU A 203 -1.87 15.42 5.01
C GLU A 203 -1.71 13.99 5.53
N PHE A 204 -1.29 13.86 6.79
CA PHE A 204 -1.18 12.57 7.47
C PHE A 204 -2.45 12.29 8.25
N ILE A 205 -3.21 11.30 7.83
CA ILE A 205 -4.47 10.89 8.44
C ILE A 205 -4.26 9.55 9.16
N CYS A 206 -4.53 9.54 10.48
CA CYS A 206 -4.66 8.31 11.27
C CYS A 206 -6.14 8.06 11.55
N THR A 207 -6.61 6.82 11.32
CA THR A 207 -8.01 6.46 11.46
C THR A 207 -8.17 4.98 11.87
N ASP A 208 -9.41 4.54 12.03
CA ASP A 208 -9.73 3.14 12.24
C ASP A 208 -9.20 2.25 11.12
N ILE A 209 -8.73 1.05 11.49
CA ILE A 209 -8.15 0.08 10.56
C ILE A 209 -9.10 -0.24 9.41
N LYS A 210 -10.38 -0.52 9.70
CA LYS A 210 -11.40 -0.87 8.69
C LYS A 210 -11.70 0.29 7.75
N VAL A 211 -11.64 1.52 8.24
CA VAL A 211 -11.79 2.72 7.41
C VAL A 211 -10.63 2.81 6.42
N ALA A 212 -9.40 2.64 6.89
CA ALA A 212 -8.22 2.67 6.02
C ALA A 212 -8.22 1.53 4.97
N GLU A 213 -8.64 0.31 5.35
CA GLU A 213 -8.80 -0.81 4.42
C GLU A 213 -9.84 -0.49 3.34
N MET A 214 -10.98 0.11 3.72
CA MET A 214 -12.05 0.45 2.77
C MET A 214 -11.67 1.56 1.80
N MET A 215 -10.83 2.52 2.24
CA MET A 215 -10.47 3.69 1.43
C MET A 215 -9.83 3.35 0.09
N LYS A 216 -8.99 2.30 0.03
CA LYS A 216 -8.39 1.86 -1.24
C LYS A 216 -9.44 1.37 -2.24
N TYR A 217 -10.46 0.64 -1.76
CA TYR A 217 -11.59 0.21 -2.60
C TYR A 217 -12.41 1.39 -3.10
N VAL A 218 -12.76 2.30 -2.21
CA VAL A 218 -13.52 3.51 -2.58
C VAL A 218 -12.77 4.29 -3.66
N ASN A 219 -11.47 4.52 -3.47
CA ASN A 219 -10.65 5.25 -4.43
C ASN A 219 -10.59 4.55 -5.80
N ASN A 220 -10.27 3.25 -5.81
CA ASN A 220 -10.14 2.49 -7.04
C ASN A 220 -11.49 2.36 -7.77
N THR A 221 -12.59 2.10 -7.05
CA THR A 221 -13.93 1.98 -7.63
C THR A 221 -14.40 3.30 -8.21
N TYR A 222 -14.17 4.42 -7.51
CA TYR A 222 -14.52 5.74 -8.02
C TYR A 222 -13.70 6.11 -9.25
N HIS A 223 -12.41 5.74 -9.28
CA HIS A 223 -11.58 5.92 -10.46
C HIS A 223 -12.14 5.14 -11.67
N ALA A 224 -12.47 3.86 -11.47
CA ALA A 224 -13.08 3.04 -12.52
C ALA A 224 -14.42 3.60 -13.00
N LEU A 225 -15.26 4.08 -12.08
CA LEU A 225 -16.55 4.70 -12.41
C LEU A 225 -16.37 5.93 -13.29
N LYS A 226 -15.39 6.79 -13.00
CA LYS A 226 -15.09 7.97 -13.84
C LYS A 226 -14.68 7.58 -15.26
N ILE A 227 -13.85 6.53 -15.40
CA ILE A 227 -13.43 6.05 -16.73
C ILE A 227 -14.62 5.50 -17.51
N VAL A 228 -15.44 4.66 -16.88
CA VAL A 228 -16.66 4.10 -17.51
C VAL A 228 -17.60 5.22 -17.93
N PHE A 229 -17.87 6.18 -17.04
CA PHE A 229 -18.70 7.34 -17.37
C PHE A 229 -18.17 8.11 -18.59
N GLY A 230 -16.85 8.40 -18.63
CA GLY A 230 -16.24 9.06 -19.78
C GLY A 230 -16.38 8.28 -21.08
N ASN A 231 -16.23 6.95 -21.04
CA ASN A 231 -16.41 6.07 -22.18
C ASN A 231 -17.87 6.06 -22.68
N GLU A 232 -18.85 6.00 -21.77
CA GLU A 232 -20.26 6.05 -22.16
C GLU A 232 -20.65 7.40 -22.79
N VAL A 233 -20.19 8.52 -22.24
CA VAL A 233 -20.35 9.84 -22.86
C VAL A 233 -19.70 9.86 -24.24
N GLY A 234 -18.50 9.30 -24.39
CA GLY A 234 -17.82 9.18 -25.68
C GLY A 234 -18.63 8.40 -26.71
N ASN A 235 -19.22 7.27 -26.33
CA ASN A 235 -20.08 6.46 -27.20
C ASN A 235 -21.33 7.23 -27.66
N ILE A 236 -21.99 7.94 -26.75
CA ILE A 236 -23.16 8.78 -27.07
C ILE A 236 -22.78 9.91 -28.03
N CYS A 237 -21.68 10.62 -27.75
CA CYS A 237 -21.18 11.72 -28.60
C CYS A 237 -20.86 11.23 -30.00
N LYS A 238 -20.20 10.06 -30.12
CA LYS A 238 -19.93 9.44 -31.41
C LYS A 238 -21.19 9.14 -32.23
N GLY A 239 -22.25 8.66 -31.56
CA GLY A 239 -23.53 8.41 -32.21
C GLY A 239 -24.27 9.67 -32.68
N LEU A 240 -23.93 10.84 -32.11
CA LEU A 240 -24.53 12.13 -32.40
C LEU A 240 -23.64 13.08 -33.23
N ASP A 241 -22.47 12.62 -33.66
CA ASP A 241 -21.45 13.42 -34.35
C ASP A 241 -20.99 14.65 -33.53
N ILE A 242 -20.83 14.47 -32.22
CA ILE A 242 -20.38 15.51 -31.29
C ILE A 242 -18.94 15.20 -30.83
N ASP A 243 -18.10 16.24 -30.73
CA ASP A 243 -16.75 16.15 -30.18
C ASP A 243 -16.81 15.85 -28.65
N SER A 244 -16.58 14.59 -28.30
CA SER A 244 -16.60 14.14 -26.91
C SER A 244 -15.49 14.75 -26.05
N HIS A 245 -14.33 15.07 -26.63
CA HIS A 245 -13.23 15.71 -25.90
C HIS A 245 -13.63 17.10 -25.43
N LYS A 246 -14.29 17.88 -26.31
CA LYS A 246 -14.78 19.21 -25.98
C LYS A 246 -15.89 19.16 -24.93
N VAL A 247 -16.79 18.16 -25.00
CA VAL A 247 -17.84 17.94 -23.99
C VAL A 247 -17.20 17.68 -22.63
N MET A 248 -16.24 16.74 -22.56
CA MET A 248 -15.58 16.38 -21.29
C MET A 248 -14.67 17.50 -20.77
N GLU A 249 -14.02 18.26 -21.63
CA GLU A 249 -13.25 19.44 -21.21
C GLU A 249 -14.13 20.46 -20.49
N ILE A 250 -15.32 20.75 -21.03
CA ILE A 250 -16.27 21.68 -20.41
C ILE A 250 -16.83 21.09 -19.11
N PHE A 251 -17.23 19.80 -19.13
CA PHE A 251 -17.74 19.09 -17.97
C PHE A 251 -16.76 19.14 -16.78
N CYS A 252 -15.47 18.94 -17.02
CA CYS A 252 -14.44 18.98 -15.99
C CYS A 252 -14.18 20.37 -15.38
N LYS A 253 -14.73 21.45 -15.97
CA LYS A 253 -14.64 22.80 -15.40
C LYS A 253 -15.59 22.99 -14.21
N ASP A 254 -16.66 22.19 -14.11
CA ASP A 254 -17.57 22.20 -12.95
C ASP A 254 -16.97 21.40 -11.79
N LYS A 255 -16.17 22.07 -10.97
CA LYS A 255 -15.54 21.47 -9.78
C LYS A 255 -16.52 21.30 -8.61
N GLN A 256 -17.66 21.96 -8.63
CA GLN A 256 -18.66 21.88 -7.54
C GLN A 256 -19.46 20.60 -7.62
N LEU A 257 -19.88 20.19 -8.83
CA LEU A 257 -20.60 18.95 -9.05
C LEU A 257 -19.69 17.71 -8.93
N ASN A 258 -18.49 17.80 -9.51
CA ASN A 258 -17.62 16.62 -9.73
C ASN A 258 -16.88 16.12 -8.49
N ILE A 259 -16.68 16.93 -7.46
CA ILE A 259 -16.02 16.55 -6.21
C ILE A 259 -16.66 17.31 -5.07
N SER A 260 -17.72 16.76 -4.49
CA SER A 260 -18.37 17.33 -3.30
C SER A 260 -18.66 16.25 -2.28
N PRO A 261 -18.24 16.40 -1.02
CA PRO A 261 -18.63 15.50 0.06
C PRO A 261 -20.12 15.51 0.33
N TYR A 262 -20.85 16.51 -0.19
CA TYR A 262 -22.31 16.60 -0.07
C TYR A 262 -23.02 15.43 -0.76
N TYR A 263 -22.57 15.04 -1.98
CA TYR A 263 -23.16 13.93 -2.74
C TYR A 263 -22.65 12.56 -2.33
N PHE A 264 -21.57 12.49 -1.55
CA PHE A 264 -20.97 11.25 -1.08
C PHE A 264 -21.31 10.89 0.37
N LYS A 265 -22.16 11.67 1.03
CA LYS A 265 -22.69 11.28 2.33
C LYS A 265 -23.71 10.17 2.14
N SER A 266 -23.42 9.00 2.72
CA SER A 266 -24.28 7.79 2.67
C SER A 266 -25.54 7.91 3.53
N GLU A 267 -26.30 9.02 3.40
CA GLU A 267 -27.59 9.15 4.01
C GLU A 267 -28.65 8.69 3.00
N GLU A 268 -29.10 7.44 3.11
CA GLU A 268 -30.09 6.77 2.24
C GLU A 268 -31.35 7.60 1.97
N ARG A 269 -31.68 8.57 2.81
CA ARG A 269 -32.87 9.42 2.67
C ARG A 269 -32.77 10.47 1.57
N ARG A 270 -31.60 10.81 1.08
CA ARG A 270 -31.44 11.86 0.06
C ARG A 270 -31.41 11.33 -1.36
N VAL A 271 -30.93 10.11 -1.58
CA VAL A 271 -30.86 9.49 -2.92
C VAL A 271 -32.26 9.32 -3.54
N GLY A 272 -33.32 9.15 -2.75
CA GLY A 272 -34.68 9.03 -3.27
C GLY A 272 -35.41 10.36 -3.56
N LYS A 273 -34.92 11.52 -3.13
CA LYS A 273 -35.58 12.81 -3.32
C LYS A 273 -35.07 13.64 -4.49
N GLU A 274 -33.86 13.39 -4.94
CA GLU A 274 -33.21 14.15 -6.03
C GLU A 274 -33.34 13.49 -7.41
N CYS A 275 -33.82 12.24 -7.47
CA CYS A 275 -34.17 11.54 -8.72
C CYS A 275 -35.64 11.64 -9.12
N ARG A 276 -36.40 12.62 -8.64
CA ARG A 276 -37.80 12.87 -9.06
C ARG A 276 -37.91 14.17 -9.82
#